data_a377525fefcca38f8119a97f70c0b7db
#
_entry.id   a377525fefcca38f8119a97f70c0b7db
#
_cell.length_a   1.000
_cell.length_b   1.000
_cell.length_c   1.000
_cell.angle_alpha   90.00
_cell.angle_beta   90.00
_cell.angle_gamma   90.00
#
_symmetry.space_group_name_H-M   'P 1'
#
loop_
_entity.id
_entity.type
_entity.pdbx_description
1 polymer ?
#
loop_
_entity_poly.entity_id
_entity_poly.type
_entity_poly.pdbx_seq_one_letter_code
_entity_poly.pdbx_strand_id
1 'polypeptide(L)'
;MQRVLADLELSYAYSTVTIDNEECGAFSALVPDQLVDKAIAEILDRIDLRLKENTISVHNIEAHVSTYVDRMRRKILEESPPPNPFERLVETTEKFTHINKDILIMALFATIIALGGLFLDNPVTVIGAMLVSPLLGPINAFAFNATVGRVKKLVITEASILLLLASVIALSALITFAASFMVDLPVTSQISLRSQISLTDVGIGVILGLAGGLALVAAVPEILVGGGGASALLPPAAVTGIGL
;
A
#
# COMPACT_ATOMS: atom_id res chain seq x y z
N MET A 1 34.31 12.55 -3.81
CA MET A 1 33.40 12.44 -2.69
C MET A 1 33.33 13.72 -1.84
N GLN A 2 34.40 14.17 -1.21
CA GLN A 2 34.38 15.37 -0.33
C GLN A 2 33.77 16.61 -1.00
N ARG A 3 34.05 16.89 -2.27
CA ARG A 3 33.46 18.04 -2.99
C ARG A 3 31.96 17.90 -3.19
N VAL A 4 31.47 16.70 -3.48
CA VAL A 4 30.02 16.45 -3.66
C VAL A 4 29.26 16.70 -2.36
N LEU A 5 29.80 16.18 -1.24
CA LEU A 5 29.17 16.37 0.08
C LEU A 5 29.23 17.82 0.54
N ALA A 6 30.31 18.55 0.14
CA ALA A 6 30.43 19.98 0.40
C ALA A 6 29.50 20.83 -0.46
N ASP A 7 29.34 20.48 -1.75
CA ASP A 7 28.42 21.16 -2.68
C ASP A 7 26.95 21.03 -2.24
N LEU A 8 26.63 19.91 -1.58
CA LEU A 8 25.30 19.67 -0.99
C LEU A 8 25.16 20.21 0.44
N GLU A 9 26.15 20.95 0.94
CA GLU A 9 26.19 21.46 2.32
C GLU A 9 25.99 20.36 3.40
N LEU A 10 26.35 19.10 3.10
CA LEU A 10 26.17 17.97 4.00
C LEU A 10 27.35 17.84 4.98
N SER A 11 27.04 17.67 6.28
CA SER A 11 28.07 17.26 7.22
C SER A 11 28.40 15.78 7.02
N TYR A 12 29.69 15.47 6.88
CA TYR A 12 30.12 14.09 6.71
C TYR A 12 31.25 13.76 7.70
N ALA A 13 31.30 12.48 8.08
CA ALA A 13 32.44 11.91 8.78
C ALA A 13 33.23 11.04 7.80
N TYR A 14 34.55 11.11 7.91
CA TYR A 14 35.46 10.24 7.17
C TYR A 14 36.09 9.26 8.16
N SER A 15 36.07 7.99 7.82
CA SER A 15 36.74 6.93 8.57
C SER A 15 37.47 6.00 7.59
N THR A 16 38.57 5.41 8.04
CA THR A 16 39.27 4.37 7.29
C THR A 16 38.80 3.04 7.84
N VAL A 17 38.34 2.16 6.97
CA VAL A 17 37.90 0.80 7.30
C VAL A 17 38.75 -0.18 6.53
N THR A 18 39.27 -1.21 7.20
CA THR A 18 40.02 -2.28 6.56
C THR A 18 39.07 -3.37 6.10
N ILE A 19 38.98 -3.61 4.80
CA ILE A 19 38.21 -4.67 4.18
C ILE A 19 39.17 -5.58 3.43
N ASP A 20 39.16 -6.87 3.69
CA ASP A 20 40.02 -7.88 3.04
C ASP A 20 41.53 -7.52 3.05
N ASN A 21 42.01 -6.91 4.15
CA ASN A 21 43.39 -6.46 4.33
C ASN A 21 43.80 -5.21 3.51
N GLU A 22 42.84 -4.53 2.89
CA GLU A 22 43.04 -3.26 2.22
C GLU A 22 42.39 -2.12 2.98
N GLU A 23 43.07 -0.97 3.04
CA GLU A 23 42.51 0.23 3.70
C GLU A 23 41.54 0.94 2.74
N CYS A 24 40.27 0.92 3.06
CA CYS A 24 39.22 1.59 2.33
C CYS A 24 38.73 2.86 3.07
N GLY A 25 38.49 3.94 2.32
CA GLY A 25 37.91 5.16 2.88
C GLY A 25 36.39 5.05 2.94
N ALA A 26 35.81 5.18 4.13
CA ALA A 26 34.38 5.23 4.33
C ALA A 26 33.93 6.67 4.62
N PHE A 27 32.90 7.11 3.91
CA PHE A 27 32.23 8.40 4.15
C PHE A 27 30.83 8.13 4.69
N SER A 28 30.51 8.70 5.83
CA SER A 28 29.15 8.69 6.37
C SER A 28 28.60 10.09 6.45
N ALA A 29 27.43 10.32 5.89
CA ALA A 29 26.76 11.61 5.94
C ALA A 29 25.30 11.43 6.37
N LEU A 30 24.81 12.39 7.15
CA LEU A 30 23.40 12.47 7.52
C LEU A 30 22.68 13.32 6.47
N VAL A 31 21.74 12.71 5.78
CA VAL A 31 21.02 13.34 4.68
C VAL A 31 19.53 13.36 5.02
N PRO A 32 18.85 14.51 4.97
CA PRO A 32 17.40 14.56 5.06
C PRO A 32 16.74 13.76 3.93
N ASP A 33 15.60 13.08 4.21
CA ASP A 33 14.92 12.18 3.26
C ASP A 33 14.67 12.82 1.88
N GLN A 34 14.37 14.13 1.85
CA GLN A 34 14.10 14.86 0.61
C GLN A 34 15.33 15.04 -0.30
N LEU A 35 16.54 14.91 0.23
CA LEU A 35 17.80 15.05 -0.51
C LEU A 35 18.48 13.72 -0.81
N VAL A 36 17.98 12.60 -0.30
CA VAL A 36 18.61 11.29 -0.46
C VAL A 36 18.76 10.92 -1.93
N ASP A 37 17.69 11.02 -2.72
CA ASP A 37 17.72 10.66 -4.14
C ASP A 37 18.67 11.57 -4.94
N LYS A 38 18.70 12.88 -4.64
CA LYS A 38 19.61 13.83 -5.27
C LYS A 38 21.06 13.55 -4.90
N ALA A 39 21.32 13.26 -3.63
CA ALA A 39 22.66 12.92 -3.16
C ALA A 39 23.15 11.62 -3.79
N ILE A 40 22.32 10.60 -3.87
CA ILE A 40 22.65 9.33 -4.54
C ILE A 40 22.94 9.57 -6.01
N ALA A 41 22.11 10.33 -6.74
CA ALA A 41 22.31 10.61 -8.16
C ALA A 41 23.65 11.31 -8.43
N GLU A 42 24.00 12.33 -7.64
CA GLU A 42 25.28 13.05 -7.80
C GLU A 42 26.50 12.18 -7.41
N ILE A 43 26.35 11.27 -6.46
CA ILE A 43 27.41 10.33 -6.08
C ILE A 43 27.60 9.30 -7.20
N LEU A 44 26.52 8.77 -7.77
CA LEU A 44 26.55 7.78 -8.85
C LEU A 44 27.18 8.33 -10.14
N ASP A 45 27.02 9.61 -10.42
CA ASP A 45 27.66 10.26 -11.57
C ASP A 45 29.19 10.32 -11.46
N ARG A 46 29.73 10.18 -10.25
CA ARG A 46 31.17 10.31 -9.95
C ARG A 46 31.85 9.03 -9.46
N ILE A 47 31.08 8.01 -9.10
CA ILE A 47 31.60 6.74 -8.58
C ILE A 47 31.14 5.58 -9.45
N ASP A 48 32.10 4.81 -9.94
CA ASP A 48 31.79 3.57 -10.65
C ASP A 48 31.52 2.43 -9.66
N LEU A 49 30.25 2.05 -9.50
CA LEU A 49 29.82 0.95 -8.63
C LEU A 49 30.17 -0.45 -9.19
N ARG A 50 30.76 -0.54 -10.40
CA ARG A 50 31.24 -1.84 -10.93
C ARG A 50 32.49 -2.32 -10.22
N LEU A 51 33.18 -1.41 -9.55
CA LEU A 51 34.31 -1.77 -8.69
C LEU A 51 33.78 -2.33 -7.36
N LYS A 52 34.22 -3.52 -6.98
CA LYS A 52 33.77 -4.20 -5.75
C LYS A 52 34.01 -3.38 -4.48
N GLU A 53 34.96 -2.46 -4.51
CA GLU A 53 35.37 -1.58 -3.41
C GLU A 53 34.39 -0.42 -3.20
N ASN A 54 33.56 -0.10 -4.20
CA ASN A 54 32.64 1.02 -4.14
C ASN A 54 31.24 0.55 -3.75
N THR A 55 30.82 0.85 -2.53
CA THR A 55 29.50 0.51 -2.00
C THR A 55 28.82 1.75 -1.44
N ILE A 56 27.56 1.93 -1.77
CA ILE A 56 26.69 2.95 -1.16
C ILE A 56 25.65 2.22 -0.33
N SER A 57 25.60 2.52 0.99
CA SER A 57 24.62 1.98 1.91
C SER A 57 23.75 3.13 2.42
N VAL A 58 22.43 2.97 2.32
CA VAL A 58 21.46 3.91 2.88
C VAL A 58 20.79 3.25 4.08
N HIS A 59 20.93 3.87 5.25
CA HIS A 59 20.31 3.39 6.47
C HIS A 59 19.28 4.40 6.94
N ASN A 60 18.06 3.96 7.18
CA ASN A 60 17.03 4.79 7.78
C ASN A 60 17.27 4.88 9.28
N ILE A 61 17.35 6.11 9.81
CA ILE A 61 17.56 6.39 11.23
C ILE A 61 16.24 6.89 11.83
N GLU A 62 15.61 6.07 12.66
CA GLU A 62 14.30 6.41 13.27
C GLU A 62 14.36 7.59 14.24
N ALA A 63 15.50 7.80 14.92
CA ALA A 63 15.68 8.91 15.85
C ALA A 63 17.10 9.49 15.76
N HIS A 64 17.21 10.76 15.46
CA HIS A 64 18.46 11.52 15.46
C HIS A 64 18.24 12.92 16.02
N VAL A 65 19.03 13.33 17.01
CA VAL A 65 19.00 14.68 17.57
C VAL A 65 20.21 15.44 17.06
N SER A 66 20.00 16.33 16.09
CA SER A 66 21.06 17.21 15.59
C SER A 66 20.46 18.56 15.18
N THR A 67 20.96 19.61 15.81
CA THR A 67 20.58 21.00 15.49
C THR A 67 20.97 21.40 14.06
N TYR A 68 21.97 20.73 13.47
CA TYR A 68 22.41 20.96 12.10
C TYR A 68 21.41 20.38 11.11
N VAL A 69 21.00 19.12 11.29
CA VAL A 69 19.99 18.45 10.44
C VAL A 69 18.65 19.19 10.54
N ASP A 70 18.26 19.66 11.73
CA ASP A 70 17.04 20.45 11.91
C ASP A 70 17.07 21.78 11.16
N ARG A 71 18.21 22.48 11.15
CA ARG A 71 18.38 23.72 10.35
C ARG A 71 18.30 23.44 8.86
N MET A 72 18.97 22.40 8.40
CA MET A 72 18.91 21.97 7.00
C MET A 72 17.50 21.61 6.57
N ARG A 73 16.81 20.81 7.39
CA ARG A 73 15.41 20.45 7.15
C ARG A 73 14.50 21.68 7.06
N ARG A 74 14.68 22.67 7.93
CA ARG A 74 13.93 23.95 7.85
C ARG A 74 14.22 24.70 6.54
N LYS A 75 15.50 24.82 6.14
CA LYS A 75 15.90 25.46 4.89
C LYS A 75 15.28 24.78 3.68
N ILE A 76 15.30 23.43 3.63
CA ILE A 76 14.68 22.64 2.57
C ILE A 76 13.15 22.83 2.55
N LEU A 77 12.50 22.85 3.72
CA LEU A 77 11.05 23.09 3.82
C LEU A 77 10.65 24.50 3.38
N GLU A 78 11.54 25.48 3.53
CA GLU A 78 11.34 26.84 3.02
C GLU A 78 11.54 26.92 1.51
N GLU A 79 12.52 26.22 0.95
CA GLU A 79 12.82 26.18 -0.49
C GLU A 79 11.87 25.23 -1.27
N SER A 80 11.46 24.16 -0.65
CA SER A 80 10.55 23.16 -1.21
C SER A 80 9.51 22.78 -0.14
N PRO A 81 8.45 23.55 0.01
CA PRO A 81 7.41 23.24 0.97
C PRO A 81 6.86 21.83 0.69
N PRO A 82 6.51 21.06 1.74
CA PRO A 82 5.94 19.74 1.55
C PRO A 82 4.71 19.85 0.64
N PRO A 83 4.49 18.85 -0.23
CA PRO A 83 3.35 18.87 -1.14
C PRO A 83 2.07 19.14 -0.35
N ASN A 84 1.24 20.01 -0.88
CA ASN A 84 -0.04 20.37 -0.28
C ASN A 84 -0.78 19.07 0.10
N PRO A 85 -1.39 18.97 1.28
CA PRO A 85 -2.16 17.78 1.67
C PRO A 85 -3.10 17.30 0.57
N PHE A 86 -3.67 18.23 -0.19
CA PHE A 86 -4.51 17.92 -1.34
C PHE A 86 -3.73 17.23 -2.49
N GLU A 87 -2.55 17.69 -2.84
CA GLU A 87 -1.71 17.09 -3.90
C GLU A 87 -1.30 15.67 -3.52
N ARG A 88 -0.97 15.45 -2.25
CA ARG A 88 -0.66 14.12 -1.72
C ARG A 88 -1.85 13.17 -1.80
N LEU A 89 -3.07 13.65 -1.49
CA LEU A 89 -4.30 12.88 -1.65
C LEU A 89 -4.56 12.54 -3.13
N VAL A 90 -4.33 13.50 -4.03
CA VAL A 90 -4.42 13.28 -5.47
C VAL A 90 -3.46 12.18 -5.91
N GLU A 91 -2.19 12.28 -5.54
CA GLU A 91 -1.16 11.30 -5.93
C GLU A 91 -1.47 9.90 -5.39
N THR A 92 -1.87 9.80 -4.12
CA THR A 92 -2.23 8.52 -3.49
C THR A 92 -3.43 7.88 -4.19
N THR A 93 -4.47 8.65 -4.48
CA THR A 93 -5.69 8.12 -5.11
C THR A 93 -5.52 7.83 -6.61
N GLU A 94 -4.61 8.53 -7.30
CA GLU A 94 -4.33 8.25 -8.72
C GLU A 94 -3.76 6.85 -8.95
N LYS A 95 -2.95 6.34 -8.03
CA LYS A 95 -2.39 4.98 -8.08
C LYS A 95 -3.47 3.89 -8.15
N PHE A 96 -4.65 4.16 -7.59
CA PHE A 96 -5.79 3.22 -7.51
C PHE A 96 -6.91 3.54 -8.51
N THR A 97 -6.76 4.57 -9.33
CA THR A 97 -7.76 4.89 -10.37
C THR A 97 -7.82 3.82 -11.45
N HIS A 98 -6.69 3.20 -11.77
CA HIS A 98 -6.58 2.11 -12.74
C HIS A 98 -6.15 0.81 -12.04
N ILE A 99 -6.77 -0.30 -12.43
CA ILE A 99 -6.36 -1.62 -11.91
C ILE A 99 -5.05 -2.03 -12.57
N ASN A 100 -4.06 -2.28 -11.74
CA ASN A 100 -2.81 -2.93 -12.13
C ASN A 100 -2.97 -4.46 -12.01
N LYS A 101 -2.14 -5.21 -12.77
CA LYS A 101 -2.12 -6.68 -12.71
C LYS A 101 -1.89 -7.19 -11.28
N ASP A 102 -1.06 -6.51 -10.50
CA ASP A 102 -0.74 -6.90 -9.13
C ASP A 102 -1.98 -6.79 -8.21
N ILE A 103 -2.77 -5.72 -8.34
CA ILE A 103 -4.04 -5.54 -7.61
C ILE A 103 -5.02 -6.68 -7.94
N LEU A 104 -5.14 -7.04 -9.23
CA LEU A 104 -5.99 -8.14 -9.64
C LEU A 104 -5.51 -9.48 -9.07
N ILE A 105 -4.23 -9.77 -9.16
CA ILE A 105 -3.63 -11.00 -8.62
C ILE A 105 -3.84 -11.09 -7.11
N MET A 106 -3.64 -10.01 -6.36
CA MET A 106 -3.89 -9.96 -4.91
C MET A 106 -5.37 -10.22 -4.59
N ALA A 107 -6.30 -9.65 -5.37
CA ALA A 107 -7.73 -9.91 -5.20
C ALA A 107 -8.08 -11.38 -5.45
N LEU A 108 -7.47 -12.02 -6.43
CA LEU A 108 -7.67 -13.45 -6.71
C LEU A 108 -7.11 -14.33 -5.57
N PHE A 109 -5.92 -14.06 -5.04
CA PHE A 109 -5.39 -14.75 -3.87
C PHE A 109 -6.28 -14.55 -2.64
N ALA A 110 -6.71 -13.32 -2.37
CA ALA A 110 -7.63 -13.04 -1.28
C ALA A 110 -8.94 -13.84 -1.42
N THR A 111 -9.46 -14.01 -2.64
CA THR A 111 -10.66 -14.82 -2.93
C THR A 111 -10.45 -16.29 -2.59
N ILE A 112 -9.30 -16.86 -2.98
CA ILE A 112 -8.98 -18.27 -2.68
C ILE A 112 -8.90 -18.50 -1.16
N ILE A 113 -8.22 -17.60 -0.45
CA ILE A 113 -8.12 -17.67 1.02
C ILE A 113 -9.50 -17.51 1.67
N ALA A 114 -10.33 -16.57 1.15
CA ALA A 114 -11.69 -16.37 1.66
C ALA A 114 -12.57 -17.60 1.48
N LEU A 115 -12.53 -18.25 0.32
CA LEU A 115 -13.26 -19.51 0.06
C LEU A 115 -12.81 -20.61 1.01
N GLY A 116 -11.52 -20.77 1.24
CA GLY A 116 -11.00 -21.71 2.24
C GLY A 116 -11.55 -21.42 3.64
N GLY A 117 -11.58 -20.17 4.06
CA GLY A 117 -12.16 -19.76 5.35
C GLY A 117 -13.67 -19.98 5.43
N LEU A 118 -14.40 -19.72 4.34
CA LEU A 118 -15.85 -19.91 4.26
C LEU A 118 -16.23 -21.39 4.34
N PHE A 119 -15.57 -22.27 3.57
CA PHE A 119 -15.89 -23.71 3.58
C PHE A 119 -15.40 -24.43 4.84
N LEU A 120 -14.33 -23.97 5.47
CA LEU A 120 -13.81 -24.52 6.73
C LEU A 120 -14.49 -23.92 7.98
N ASP A 121 -15.50 -23.07 7.82
CA ASP A 121 -16.18 -22.33 8.89
C ASP A 121 -15.22 -21.58 9.83
N ASN A 122 -14.12 -21.07 9.27
CA ASN A 122 -13.06 -20.42 10.03
C ASN A 122 -13.05 -18.89 9.81
N PRO A 123 -13.60 -18.11 10.78
CA PRO A 123 -13.66 -16.66 10.66
C PRO A 123 -12.28 -15.99 10.63
N VAL A 124 -11.27 -16.58 11.28
CA VAL A 124 -9.90 -16.01 11.31
C VAL A 124 -9.28 -16.03 9.91
N THR A 125 -9.45 -17.13 9.18
CA THR A 125 -8.96 -17.22 7.79
C THR A 125 -9.70 -16.23 6.88
N VAL A 126 -11.01 -16.04 7.08
CA VAL A 126 -11.76 -15.03 6.33
C VAL A 126 -11.23 -13.63 6.61
N ILE A 127 -10.96 -13.28 7.88
CA ILE A 127 -10.34 -11.99 8.24
C ILE A 127 -8.96 -11.85 7.60
N GLY A 128 -8.15 -12.91 7.60
CA GLY A 128 -6.86 -12.93 6.90
C GLY A 128 -6.98 -12.61 5.41
N ALA A 129 -7.98 -13.20 4.74
CA ALA A 129 -8.27 -12.89 3.33
C ALA A 129 -8.63 -11.41 3.12
N MET A 130 -9.40 -10.86 4.05
CA MET A 130 -9.80 -9.46 4.03
C MET A 130 -8.59 -8.50 4.13
N LEU A 131 -7.57 -8.83 4.92
CA LEU A 131 -6.35 -8.04 5.04
C LEU A 131 -5.49 -8.04 3.77
N VAL A 132 -5.53 -9.12 2.99
CA VAL A 132 -4.81 -9.25 1.72
C VAL A 132 -5.56 -8.55 0.58
N SER A 133 -6.88 -8.33 0.73
CA SER A 133 -7.72 -7.78 -0.33
C SER A 133 -7.40 -6.30 -0.61
N PRO A 134 -7.08 -5.92 -1.86
CA PRO A 134 -6.70 -4.54 -2.22
C PRO A 134 -7.91 -3.66 -2.59
N LEU A 135 -9.10 -3.88 -1.99
CA LEU A 135 -10.32 -3.17 -2.35
C LEU A 135 -10.38 -1.74 -1.79
N LEU A 136 -9.69 -1.45 -0.69
CA LEU A 136 -9.77 -0.16 -0.01
C LEU A 136 -9.23 0.99 -0.89
N GLY A 137 -8.09 0.78 -1.56
CA GLY A 137 -7.48 1.79 -2.41
C GLY A 137 -8.42 2.31 -3.51
N PRO A 138 -9.00 1.45 -4.36
CA PRO A 138 -10.00 1.85 -5.35
C PRO A 138 -11.24 2.54 -4.75
N ILE A 139 -11.73 2.08 -3.59
CA ILE A 139 -12.90 2.71 -2.92
C ILE A 139 -12.55 4.11 -2.44
N ASN A 140 -11.39 4.31 -1.84
CA ASN A 140 -10.91 5.62 -1.42
C ASN A 140 -10.69 6.54 -2.64
N ALA A 141 -10.15 6.03 -3.74
CA ALA A 141 -10.00 6.78 -4.99
C ALA A 141 -11.36 7.19 -5.57
N PHE A 142 -12.37 6.31 -5.53
CA PHE A 142 -13.74 6.62 -5.94
C PHE A 142 -14.33 7.75 -5.09
N ALA A 143 -14.27 7.63 -3.76
CA ALA A 143 -14.80 8.62 -2.83
C ALA A 143 -14.12 9.99 -3.00
N PHE A 144 -12.79 10.00 -3.17
CA PHE A 144 -12.04 11.23 -3.41
C PHE A 144 -12.42 11.88 -4.75
N ASN A 145 -12.49 11.11 -5.85
CA ASN A 145 -12.86 11.63 -7.16
C ASN A 145 -14.32 12.16 -7.17
N ALA A 146 -15.22 11.53 -6.40
CA ALA A 146 -16.58 12.02 -6.21
C ALA A 146 -16.61 13.37 -5.48
N THR A 147 -15.84 13.51 -4.41
CA THR A 147 -15.78 14.73 -3.59
C THR A 147 -15.19 15.90 -4.37
N VAL A 148 -14.18 15.65 -5.22
CA VAL A 148 -13.51 16.70 -6.03
C VAL A 148 -14.26 17.00 -7.33
N GLY A 149 -15.29 16.21 -7.67
CA GLY A 149 -16.06 16.39 -8.90
C GLY A 149 -15.35 15.96 -10.18
N ARG A 150 -14.35 15.05 -10.09
CA ARG A 150 -13.61 14.52 -11.24
C ARG A 150 -14.39 13.39 -11.92
N VAL A 151 -15.50 13.73 -12.59
CA VAL A 151 -16.46 12.75 -13.15
C VAL A 151 -15.80 11.69 -14.02
N LYS A 152 -14.87 12.06 -14.89
CA LYS A 152 -14.17 11.09 -15.75
C LYS A 152 -13.40 10.04 -14.94
N LYS A 153 -12.63 10.47 -13.92
CA LYS A 153 -11.87 9.56 -13.05
C LYS A 153 -12.82 8.76 -12.14
N LEU A 154 -13.92 9.36 -11.71
CA LEU A 154 -14.96 8.69 -10.94
C LEU A 154 -15.50 7.46 -11.69
N VAL A 155 -15.94 7.63 -12.95
CA VAL A 155 -16.46 6.52 -13.77
C VAL A 155 -15.39 5.43 -14.01
N ILE A 156 -14.14 5.82 -14.25
CA ILE A 156 -13.05 4.86 -14.42
C ILE A 156 -12.84 4.05 -13.14
N THR A 157 -12.81 4.72 -11.98
CA THR A 157 -12.61 4.06 -10.68
C THR A 157 -13.78 3.15 -10.33
N GLU A 158 -15.02 3.56 -10.62
CA GLU A 158 -16.21 2.74 -10.46
C GLU A 158 -16.11 1.47 -11.31
N ALA A 159 -15.78 1.59 -12.59
CA ALA A 159 -15.57 0.45 -13.49
C ALA A 159 -14.45 -0.48 -12.96
N SER A 160 -13.41 0.08 -12.36
CA SER A 160 -12.32 -0.67 -11.72
C SER A 160 -12.82 -1.49 -10.53
N ILE A 161 -13.62 -0.89 -9.65
CA ILE A 161 -14.21 -1.59 -8.50
C ILE A 161 -15.14 -2.72 -8.97
N LEU A 162 -16.00 -2.44 -9.94
CA LEU A 162 -16.92 -3.43 -10.51
C LEU A 162 -16.16 -4.60 -11.16
N LEU A 163 -15.07 -4.32 -11.86
CA LEU A 163 -14.22 -5.37 -12.46
C LEU A 163 -13.57 -6.25 -11.38
N LEU A 164 -13.06 -5.64 -10.29
CA LEU A 164 -12.51 -6.40 -9.17
C LEU A 164 -13.56 -7.29 -8.52
N LEU A 165 -14.74 -6.75 -8.22
CA LEU A 165 -15.83 -7.53 -7.63
C LEU A 165 -16.30 -8.65 -8.57
N ALA A 166 -16.45 -8.36 -9.86
CA ALA A 166 -16.80 -9.37 -10.86
C ALA A 166 -15.75 -10.48 -10.96
N SER A 167 -14.46 -10.15 -10.85
CA SER A 167 -13.38 -11.14 -10.85
C SER A 167 -13.42 -12.04 -9.62
N VAL A 168 -13.74 -11.48 -8.44
CA VAL A 168 -13.92 -12.23 -7.19
C VAL A 168 -15.11 -13.20 -7.31
N ILE A 169 -16.26 -12.72 -7.78
CA ILE A 169 -17.47 -13.52 -7.97
C ILE A 169 -17.22 -14.63 -8.99
N ALA A 170 -16.63 -14.31 -10.13
CA ALA A 170 -16.35 -15.28 -11.19
C ALA A 170 -15.37 -16.37 -10.73
N LEU A 171 -14.29 -15.99 -10.01
CA LEU A 171 -13.35 -16.96 -9.48
C LEU A 171 -13.98 -17.83 -8.40
N SER A 172 -14.78 -17.23 -7.51
CA SER A 172 -15.51 -17.95 -6.47
C SER A 172 -16.47 -18.96 -7.08
N ALA A 173 -17.28 -18.58 -8.06
CA ALA A 173 -18.17 -19.47 -8.78
C ALA A 173 -17.42 -20.62 -9.49
N LEU A 174 -16.32 -20.30 -10.15
CA LEU A 174 -15.50 -21.29 -10.86
C LEU A 174 -14.91 -22.33 -9.90
N ILE A 175 -14.32 -21.88 -8.78
CA ILE A 175 -13.72 -22.79 -7.80
C ILE A 175 -14.81 -23.65 -7.14
N THR A 176 -15.94 -23.04 -6.74
CA THR A 176 -17.05 -23.75 -6.11
C THR A 176 -17.64 -24.78 -7.07
N PHE A 177 -17.86 -24.41 -8.32
CA PHE A 177 -18.34 -25.33 -9.36
C PHE A 177 -17.36 -26.49 -9.57
N ALA A 178 -16.06 -26.21 -9.68
CA ALA A 178 -15.07 -27.28 -9.83
C ALA A 178 -14.99 -28.19 -8.59
N ALA A 179 -15.09 -27.63 -7.40
CA ALA A 179 -15.04 -28.38 -6.15
C ALA A 179 -16.30 -29.23 -5.93
N SER A 180 -17.47 -28.81 -6.41
CA SER A 180 -18.73 -29.56 -6.28
C SER A 180 -18.71 -30.92 -6.98
N PHE A 181 -17.83 -31.13 -7.96
CA PHE A 181 -17.63 -32.44 -8.60
C PHE A 181 -16.80 -33.42 -7.74
N MET A 182 -16.08 -32.90 -6.75
CA MET A 182 -15.13 -33.70 -5.96
C MET A 182 -15.58 -33.91 -4.51
N VAL A 183 -16.29 -32.95 -3.96
CA VAL A 183 -16.67 -32.92 -2.54
C VAL A 183 -18.05 -32.27 -2.39
N ASP A 184 -18.89 -32.84 -1.50
CA ASP A 184 -20.11 -32.16 -1.05
C ASP A 184 -19.73 -30.92 -0.23
N LEU A 185 -20.06 -29.74 -0.75
CA LEU A 185 -19.72 -28.47 -0.12
C LEU A 185 -20.76 -28.11 0.95
N PRO A 186 -20.36 -28.00 2.21
CA PRO A 186 -21.29 -27.65 3.28
C PRO A 186 -21.67 -26.17 3.23
N VAL A 187 -22.94 -25.85 3.46
CA VAL A 187 -23.35 -24.48 3.75
C VAL A 187 -23.02 -24.19 5.23
N THR A 188 -21.89 -23.52 5.41
CA THR A 188 -21.34 -23.22 6.75
C THR A 188 -22.04 -22.01 7.38
N SER A 189 -21.85 -21.79 8.70
CA SER A 189 -22.38 -20.62 9.39
C SER A 189 -21.76 -19.31 8.84
N GLN A 190 -20.51 -19.35 8.40
CA GLN A 190 -19.84 -18.19 7.79
C GLN A 190 -20.48 -17.79 6.45
N ILE A 191 -20.95 -18.73 5.65
CA ILE A 191 -21.68 -18.48 4.40
C ILE A 191 -23.06 -17.90 4.72
N SER A 192 -23.81 -18.51 5.63
CA SER A 192 -25.15 -18.08 6.02
C SER A 192 -25.18 -16.67 6.61
N LEU A 193 -24.23 -16.32 7.48
CA LEU A 193 -24.12 -14.99 8.08
C LEU A 193 -23.88 -13.88 7.05
N ARG A 194 -23.20 -14.18 5.94
CA ARG A 194 -22.86 -13.20 4.91
C ARG A 194 -23.83 -13.17 3.73
N SER A 195 -24.76 -14.09 3.68
CA SER A 195 -25.86 -14.09 2.70
C SER A 195 -27.04 -13.19 3.10
N GLN A 196 -27.12 -12.78 4.38
CA GLN A 196 -28.19 -11.94 4.90
C GLN A 196 -27.66 -10.54 5.22
N ILE A 197 -28.22 -9.53 4.57
CA ILE A 197 -27.86 -8.12 4.83
C ILE A 197 -28.84 -7.55 5.85
N SER A 198 -28.29 -6.97 6.92
CA SER A 198 -29.04 -6.30 7.97
C SER A 198 -28.84 -4.77 7.91
N LEU A 199 -29.78 -4.00 8.44
CA LEU A 199 -29.62 -2.54 8.62
C LEU A 199 -28.41 -2.19 9.49
N THR A 200 -28.04 -3.06 10.42
CA THR A 200 -26.81 -2.91 11.23
C THR A 200 -25.55 -2.96 10.39
N ASP A 201 -25.52 -3.80 9.36
CA ASP A 201 -24.36 -3.91 8.44
C ASP A 201 -24.17 -2.64 7.63
N VAL A 202 -25.27 -2.00 7.22
CA VAL A 202 -25.23 -0.70 6.55
C VAL A 202 -24.66 0.38 7.49
N GLY A 203 -25.12 0.40 8.76
CA GLY A 203 -24.59 1.31 9.79
C GLY A 203 -23.09 1.13 10.02
N ILE A 204 -22.64 -0.11 10.16
CA ILE A 204 -21.21 -0.46 10.29
C ILE A 204 -20.45 -0.02 9.05
N GLY A 205 -20.98 -0.26 7.84
CA GLY A 205 -20.37 0.17 6.58
C GLY A 205 -20.14 1.67 6.50
N VAL A 206 -21.09 2.48 6.97
CA VAL A 206 -20.94 3.95 7.02
C VAL A 206 -19.79 4.34 7.97
N ILE A 207 -19.74 3.75 9.17
CA ILE A 207 -18.68 4.04 10.15
C ILE A 207 -17.31 3.64 9.59
N LEU A 208 -17.21 2.47 8.95
CA LEU A 208 -15.97 2.00 8.31
C LEU A 208 -15.54 2.91 7.15
N GLY A 209 -16.50 3.40 6.36
CA GLY A 209 -16.23 4.39 5.30
C GLY A 209 -15.67 5.71 5.84
N LEU A 210 -16.22 6.22 6.95
CA LEU A 210 -15.70 7.39 7.63
C LEU A 210 -14.28 7.16 8.17
N ALA A 211 -14.05 6.01 8.80
CA ALA A 211 -12.73 5.63 9.30
C ALA A 211 -11.69 5.52 8.17
N GLY A 212 -12.07 4.91 7.04
CA GLY A 212 -11.23 4.81 5.84
C GLY A 212 -10.87 6.18 5.25
N GLY A 213 -11.85 7.09 5.17
CA GLY A 213 -11.62 8.47 4.74
C GLY A 213 -10.69 9.25 5.66
N LEU A 214 -10.87 9.14 6.98
CA LEU A 214 -9.96 9.75 7.96
C LEU A 214 -8.54 9.20 7.86
N ALA A 215 -8.39 7.90 7.68
CA ALA A 215 -7.10 7.26 7.51
C ALA A 215 -6.36 7.71 6.24
N LEU A 216 -7.09 7.89 5.13
CA LEU A 216 -6.55 8.43 3.89
C LEU A 216 -5.99 9.86 4.12
N VAL A 217 -6.74 10.72 4.80
CA VAL A 217 -6.30 12.09 5.12
C VAL A 217 -5.10 12.08 6.08
N ALA A 218 -5.11 11.19 7.07
CA ALA A 218 -4.04 11.05 8.07
C ALA A 218 -2.80 10.32 7.52
N ALA A 219 -2.83 9.86 6.25
CA ALA A 219 -1.78 9.06 5.63
C ALA A 219 -1.40 7.80 6.41
N VAL A 220 -2.37 7.19 7.06
CA VAL A 220 -2.17 5.90 7.73
C VAL A 220 -2.01 4.82 6.66
N PRO A 221 -1.04 3.89 6.81
CA PRO A 221 -0.86 2.80 5.85
C PRO A 221 -2.16 2.00 5.66
N GLU A 222 -2.50 1.70 4.40
CA GLU A 222 -3.76 1.02 4.04
C GLU A 222 -3.93 -0.34 4.73
N ILE A 223 -2.83 -1.06 4.99
CA ILE A 223 -2.83 -2.34 5.70
C ILE A 223 -3.44 -2.22 7.11
N LEU A 224 -3.20 -1.10 7.80
CA LEU A 224 -3.74 -0.88 9.15
C LEU A 224 -5.23 -0.55 9.15
N VAL A 225 -5.75 -0.03 8.04
CA VAL A 225 -7.15 0.40 7.89
C VAL A 225 -7.94 -0.59 7.05
N GLY A 226 -7.27 -1.28 6.12
CA GLY A 226 -7.87 -2.19 5.14
C GLY A 226 -8.57 -3.39 5.75
N GLY A 227 -8.17 -3.80 6.97
CA GLY A 227 -8.86 -4.87 7.69
C GLY A 227 -10.32 -4.59 8.01
N GLY A 228 -10.75 -3.31 8.04
CA GLY A 228 -12.09 -2.92 8.47
C GLY A 228 -13.09 -2.59 7.35
N GLY A 229 -12.69 -1.75 6.39
CA GLY A 229 -13.66 -1.10 5.50
C GLY A 229 -13.95 -1.84 4.19
N ALA A 230 -12.95 -2.03 3.36
CA ALA A 230 -13.09 -2.70 2.07
C ALA A 230 -13.21 -4.22 2.21
N SER A 231 -12.69 -4.73 3.29
CA SER A 231 -12.75 -6.11 3.70
C SER A 231 -14.21 -6.61 3.91
N ALA A 232 -15.11 -5.73 4.25
CA ALA A 232 -16.53 -6.08 4.36
C ALA A 232 -17.16 -6.51 3.02
N LEU A 233 -16.58 -6.13 1.87
CA LEU A 233 -17.10 -6.46 0.55
C LEU A 233 -16.60 -7.79 -0.01
N LEU A 234 -15.39 -8.22 0.32
CA LEU A 234 -14.80 -9.44 -0.24
C LEU A 234 -15.59 -10.72 0.12
N PRO A 235 -15.92 -11.00 1.41
CA PRO A 235 -16.64 -12.22 1.75
C PRO A 235 -18.06 -12.28 1.17
N PRO A 236 -18.89 -11.22 1.19
CA PRO A 236 -20.19 -11.25 0.52
C PRO A 236 -20.08 -11.46 -1.00
N ALA A 237 -19.07 -10.86 -1.66
CA ALA A 237 -18.82 -11.11 -3.08
C ALA A 237 -18.44 -12.58 -3.35
N ALA A 238 -17.59 -13.17 -2.50
CA ALA A 238 -17.25 -14.59 -2.60
C ALA A 238 -18.48 -15.50 -2.34
N VAL A 239 -19.31 -15.19 -1.36
CA VAL A 239 -20.56 -15.91 -1.09
C VAL A 239 -21.55 -15.80 -2.25
N THR A 240 -21.64 -14.64 -2.92
CA THR A 240 -22.45 -14.48 -4.13
C THR A 240 -21.99 -15.44 -5.22
N GLY A 241 -20.68 -15.61 -5.42
CA GLY A 241 -20.12 -16.57 -6.36
C GLY A 241 -20.37 -18.04 -5.97
N ILE A 242 -20.48 -18.36 -4.67
CA ILE A 242 -20.85 -19.70 -4.21
C ILE A 242 -22.32 -20.03 -4.54
N GLY A 243 -23.19 -19.02 -4.53
CA GLY A 243 -24.61 -19.19 -4.79
C GLY A 243 -25.02 -19.23 -6.26
N LEU A 244 -24.07 -18.99 -7.17
CA LEU A 244 -24.28 -19.10 -8.63
C LEU A 244 -24.01 -20.51 -9.12
#